data_0838c493ca53829da7adb9edea947b5e
#
_entry.id   0838c493ca53829da7adb9edea947b5e
#
_cell.length_a   1.000
_cell.length_b   1.000
_cell.length_c   1.000
_cell.angle_alpha   90.00
_cell.angle_beta   90.00
_cell.angle_gamma   90.00
#
_symmetry.space_group_name_H-M   'P 1'
#
loop_
_entity.id
_entity.type
_entity.pdbx_description
1 polymer ?
#
loop_
_entity_poly.entity_id
_entity_poly.type
_entity_poly.pdbx_seq_one_letter_code
_entity_poly.pdbx_strand_id
1 'polypeptide(L)'
;MLSFCAALTLHAQEKPKAIVIFYADDLGYHDTSTYGCEKAPCPNLDKLAEQGLVFTDAHSVSSVCTPSRYSLLTGTYAWRKGIAILPGDAKLILPTKEEALSLPAMMQQAGYRTAAIGKWHLGLGRGKQPTDWNKHISPSPREVGFDESYIMAATGDRVPCVFIRNGEVVNGDPNDPIRVSYEEDFTFPGEVTARGSSPEQLKTLLKPWGRSADKQHDKTIIDGISRIGHMTGGKAALWKDQEIADTINQAAANFIRESAGKPIFLYFCTNDIHVPRDPHPRFRGKSGLGIRGDVTVQMDDSLGAVRKALAEAGYKPEETLLIFTSDNGPAIADGYLDGAKEDCAGHNPAAPYSGGKYTLREGGTRIPFIVHWPGKVEPGKSAALVSQVDLARSLATLIGFTPPEGQMYDSEDVLPALLGQDAKGRHELVEHNHGKNLALRRGSLKLLPVGNKWELYDVDKDPAETQNIAAEHPQVVDSMKARIREIKQQKPSH
;
A
#
# COMPACT_ATOMS: atom_id res chain seq x y z
N MET A 1 54.34 20.97 -18.30
CA MET A 1 53.08 20.21 -18.34
C MET A 1 52.54 20.12 -16.90
N LEU A 2 51.62 21.00 -16.54
CA LEU A 2 50.92 20.99 -15.25
C LEU A 2 49.66 20.16 -15.40
N SER A 3 49.64 18.98 -14.77
CA SER A 3 48.50 18.09 -14.72
C SER A 3 47.48 18.65 -13.73
N PHE A 4 46.34 19.16 -14.21
CA PHE A 4 45.19 19.53 -13.39
C PHE A 4 44.46 18.24 -12.98
N CYS A 5 44.73 17.75 -11.77
CA CYS A 5 43.81 16.80 -11.13
C CYS A 5 42.55 17.55 -10.70
N ALA A 6 41.49 17.41 -11.46
CA ALA A 6 40.14 17.81 -11.01
C ALA A 6 39.74 16.84 -9.92
N ALA A 7 39.84 17.27 -8.68
CA ALA A 7 39.21 16.59 -7.55
C ALA A 7 37.69 16.70 -7.72
N LEU A 8 37.04 15.61 -8.12
CA LEU A 8 35.59 15.45 -7.99
C LEU A 8 35.25 15.52 -6.48
N THR A 9 34.88 16.68 -6.01
CA THR A 9 34.21 16.81 -4.72
C THR A 9 32.88 16.10 -4.83
N LEU A 10 32.79 14.87 -4.33
CA LEU A 10 31.48 14.28 -3.99
C LEU A 10 30.81 15.26 -3.01
N HIS A 11 29.90 16.10 -3.53
CA HIS A 11 28.99 16.82 -2.67
C HIS A 11 28.18 15.76 -1.93
N ALA A 12 28.30 15.68 -0.61
CA ALA A 12 27.41 14.87 0.19
C ALA A 12 25.97 15.27 -0.18
N GLN A 13 25.22 14.34 -0.73
CA GLN A 13 23.84 14.61 -1.15
C GLN A 13 23.07 15.09 0.09
N GLU A 14 22.49 16.28 0.02
CA GLU A 14 21.71 16.81 1.13
C GLU A 14 20.54 15.87 1.42
N LYS A 15 20.43 15.42 2.67
CA LYS A 15 19.35 14.54 3.11
C LYS A 15 18.06 15.33 3.17
N PRO A 16 16.93 14.80 2.67
CA PRO A 16 15.65 15.47 2.81
C PRO A 16 15.26 15.58 4.29
N LYS A 17 14.67 16.70 4.70
CA LYS A 17 14.13 16.88 6.06
C LYS A 17 12.80 16.13 6.22
N ALA A 18 12.03 15.99 5.16
CA ALA A 18 10.83 15.19 5.17
C ALA A 18 10.92 14.11 4.09
N ILE A 19 10.67 12.85 4.47
CA ILE A 19 10.47 11.73 3.56
C ILE A 19 9.05 11.24 3.79
N VAL A 20 8.21 11.31 2.76
CA VAL A 20 6.81 10.90 2.82
C VAL A 20 6.56 9.82 1.78
N ILE A 21 6.09 8.67 2.20
CA ILE A 21 5.52 7.66 1.32
C ILE A 21 4.00 7.77 1.43
N PHE A 22 3.36 8.32 0.39
CA PHE A 22 1.90 8.32 0.25
C PHE A 22 1.50 7.04 -0.46
N TYR A 23 0.81 6.17 0.27
CA TYR A 23 0.56 4.79 -0.12
C TYR A 23 -0.94 4.55 -0.26
N ALA A 24 -1.43 4.58 -1.49
CA ALA A 24 -2.83 4.31 -1.82
C ALA A 24 -3.14 2.81 -1.71
N ASP A 25 -4.43 2.47 -1.60
CA ASP A 25 -4.92 1.12 -1.44
C ASP A 25 -5.80 0.72 -2.64
N ASP A 26 -5.41 -0.33 -3.37
CA ASP A 26 -6.10 -0.83 -4.57
C ASP A 26 -6.20 0.20 -5.72
N LEU A 27 -5.30 1.18 -5.80
CA LEU A 27 -5.27 2.17 -6.88
C LEU A 27 -4.71 1.55 -8.14
N GLY A 28 -5.51 1.49 -9.18
CA GLY A 28 -5.11 1.00 -10.49
C GLY A 28 -4.21 1.97 -11.24
N TYR A 29 -3.42 1.45 -12.16
CA TYR A 29 -2.54 2.25 -13.02
C TYR A 29 -3.31 3.35 -13.78
N HIS A 30 -4.52 3.08 -14.23
CA HIS A 30 -5.35 3.98 -15.04
C HIS A 30 -6.53 4.59 -14.26
N ASP A 31 -6.47 4.66 -12.94
CA ASP A 31 -7.55 5.23 -12.12
C ASP A 31 -7.48 6.76 -11.99
N THR A 32 -6.35 7.39 -12.35
CA THR A 32 -6.12 8.82 -12.15
C THR A 32 -5.84 9.56 -13.44
N SER A 33 -6.12 10.86 -13.46
CA SER A 33 -5.87 11.75 -14.61
C SER A 33 -4.42 11.74 -15.08
N THR A 34 -3.47 11.71 -14.14
CA THR A 34 -2.03 11.61 -14.42
C THR A 34 -1.67 10.40 -15.30
N TYR A 35 -2.38 9.29 -15.12
CA TYR A 35 -2.18 8.03 -15.84
C TYR A 35 -3.27 7.77 -16.91
N GLY A 36 -4.05 8.79 -17.29
CA GLY A 36 -4.94 8.78 -18.45
C GLY A 36 -6.43 8.62 -18.17
N CYS A 37 -6.87 8.56 -16.91
CA CYS A 37 -8.29 8.54 -16.58
C CYS A 37 -8.91 9.95 -16.62
N GLU A 38 -9.74 10.25 -17.62
CA GLU A 38 -10.39 11.54 -17.73
C GLU A 38 -11.60 11.71 -16.80
N LYS A 39 -12.10 10.63 -16.20
CA LYS A 39 -13.35 10.60 -15.44
C LYS A 39 -13.22 10.79 -13.93
N ALA A 40 -12.00 10.66 -13.38
CA ALA A 40 -11.69 10.87 -11.97
C ALA A 40 -10.64 11.99 -11.85
N PRO A 41 -11.02 13.25 -11.67
CA PRO A 41 -10.08 14.36 -11.59
C PRO A 41 -9.26 14.28 -10.30
N CYS A 42 -7.92 14.33 -10.44
CA CYS A 42 -6.96 14.25 -9.34
C CYS A 42 -5.99 15.44 -9.40
N PRO A 43 -6.46 16.69 -9.17
CA PRO A 43 -5.66 17.90 -9.40
C PRO A 43 -4.43 18.00 -8.49
N ASN A 44 -4.44 17.43 -7.28
CA ASN A 44 -3.28 17.42 -6.40
C ASN A 44 -2.19 16.46 -6.92
N LEU A 45 -2.60 15.30 -7.43
CA LEU A 45 -1.71 14.31 -8.03
C LEU A 45 -1.17 14.81 -9.38
N ASP A 46 -2.01 15.43 -10.20
CA ASP A 46 -1.58 16.03 -11.46
C ASP A 46 -0.52 17.10 -11.24
N LYS A 47 -0.73 17.99 -10.26
CA LYS A 47 0.27 18.97 -9.86
C LYS A 47 1.56 18.33 -9.30
N LEU A 48 1.46 17.22 -8.58
CA LEU A 48 2.63 16.47 -8.11
C LEU A 48 3.40 15.89 -9.30
N ALA A 49 2.68 15.31 -10.28
CA ALA A 49 3.24 14.73 -11.50
C ALA A 49 3.91 15.75 -12.41
N GLU A 50 3.31 16.94 -12.57
CA GLU A 50 3.90 18.07 -13.33
C GLU A 50 5.24 18.53 -12.75
N GLN A 51 5.46 18.32 -11.45
CA GLN A 51 6.64 18.76 -10.70
C GLN A 51 7.58 17.61 -10.32
N GLY A 52 7.25 16.39 -10.67
CA GLY A 52 7.96 15.17 -10.29
C GLY A 52 8.30 14.25 -11.44
N LEU A 53 8.94 13.14 -11.14
CA LEU A 53 9.25 12.07 -12.08
C LEU A 53 8.17 10.99 -12.00
N VAL A 54 7.43 10.82 -13.09
CA VAL A 54 6.35 9.84 -13.24
C VAL A 54 6.91 8.56 -13.83
N PHE A 55 6.81 7.45 -13.10
CA PHE A 55 7.25 6.15 -13.59
C PHE A 55 6.15 5.43 -14.35
N THR A 56 6.51 4.87 -15.49
CA THR A 56 5.60 4.07 -16.33
C THR A 56 5.84 2.57 -16.19
N ASP A 57 6.94 2.15 -15.54
CA ASP A 57 7.28 0.75 -15.28
C ASP A 57 7.65 0.54 -13.80
N ALA A 58 6.69 0.88 -12.93
CA ALA A 58 6.83 0.72 -11.49
C ALA A 58 5.89 -0.37 -10.95
N HIS A 59 6.38 -1.18 -10.03
CA HIS A 59 5.67 -2.38 -9.56
C HIS A 59 5.63 -2.52 -8.04
N SER A 60 4.49 -3.00 -7.55
CA SER A 60 4.45 -3.75 -6.30
C SER A 60 5.03 -5.15 -6.53
N VAL A 61 5.56 -5.77 -5.49
CA VAL A 61 6.06 -7.16 -5.58
C VAL A 61 4.95 -8.20 -5.40
N SER A 62 3.76 -7.73 -5.05
CA SER A 62 2.59 -8.59 -4.87
C SER A 62 1.34 -7.91 -5.40
N SER A 63 0.44 -8.72 -5.95
CA SER A 63 -0.89 -8.25 -6.37
C SER A 63 -1.91 -8.19 -5.22
N VAL A 64 -1.44 -8.16 -3.95
CA VAL A 64 -2.27 -8.02 -2.75
C VAL A 64 -1.57 -7.23 -1.65
N CYS A 65 -2.37 -6.53 -0.83
CA CYS A 65 -1.92 -5.51 0.10
C CYS A 65 -0.93 -5.97 1.19
N THR A 66 -1.27 -6.94 2.03
CA THR A 66 -0.41 -7.37 3.14
C THR A 66 1.01 -7.74 2.71
N PRO A 67 1.22 -8.60 1.69
CA PRO A 67 2.55 -8.94 1.21
C PRO A 67 3.33 -7.74 0.63
N SER A 68 2.66 -6.84 -0.08
CA SER A 68 3.30 -5.64 -0.63
C SER A 68 3.78 -4.72 0.48
N ARG A 69 2.93 -4.45 1.47
CA ARG A 69 3.25 -3.61 2.65
C ARG A 69 4.40 -4.20 3.46
N TYR A 70 4.39 -5.53 3.67
CA TYR A 70 5.51 -6.24 4.29
C TYR A 70 6.82 -6.01 3.53
N SER A 71 6.79 -6.22 2.21
CA SER A 71 7.99 -6.13 1.37
C SER A 71 8.55 -4.72 1.30
N LEU A 72 7.69 -3.69 1.23
CA LEU A 72 8.11 -2.29 1.29
C LEU A 72 8.84 -1.97 2.60
N LEU A 73 8.26 -2.39 3.74
CA LEU A 73 8.82 -2.04 5.06
C LEU A 73 10.04 -2.87 5.47
N THR A 74 10.26 -4.03 4.85
CA THR A 74 11.38 -4.92 5.21
C THR A 74 12.46 -5.04 4.13
N GLY A 75 12.20 -4.58 2.90
CA GLY A 75 13.10 -4.83 1.76
C GLY A 75 13.25 -6.33 1.43
N THR A 76 12.26 -7.16 1.80
CA THR A 76 12.31 -8.63 1.62
C THR A 76 10.99 -9.12 1.04
N TYR A 77 11.04 -10.02 0.07
CA TYR A 77 9.83 -10.60 -0.52
C TYR A 77 9.00 -11.37 0.50
N ALA A 78 7.74 -11.01 0.64
CA ALA A 78 6.80 -11.62 1.59
C ALA A 78 6.59 -13.13 1.38
N TRP A 79 6.67 -13.62 0.14
CA TRP A 79 6.54 -15.03 -0.19
C TRP A 79 7.62 -15.91 0.47
N ARG A 80 8.80 -15.36 0.80
CA ARG A 80 9.87 -16.08 1.54
C ARG A 80 9.43 -16.51 2.93
N LYS A 81 8.51 -15.77 3.53
CA LYS A 81 7.92 -16.04 4.85
C LYS A 81 6.53 -16.67 4.76
N GLY A 82 6.04 -16.96 3.54
CA GLY A 82 4.70 -17.50 3.33
C GLY A 82 3.56 -16.54 3.71
N ILE A 83 3.83 -15.25 3.65
CA ILE A 83 2.86 -14.21 4.05
C ILE A 83 1.76 -14.10 3.00
N ALA A 84 0.51 -14.16 3.47
CA ALA A 84 -0.72 -13.97 2.71
C ALA A 84 -1.54 -12.80 3.28
N ILE A 85 -2.77 -12.63 2.80
CA ILE A 85 -3.72 -11.64 3.33
C ILE A 85 -4.06 -11.99 4.78
N LEU A 86 -4.09 -10.99 5.64
CA LEU A 86 -4.33 -11.17 7.07
C LEU A 86 -5.78 -10.81 7.47
N PRO A 87 -6.37 -11.51 8.44
CA PRO A 87 -7.55 -11.04 9.15
C PRO A 87 -7.24 -9.82 10.03
N GLY A 88 -8.28 -9.10 10.49
CA GLY A 88 -8.10 -7.88 11.28
C GLY A 88 -7.54 -8.10 12.70
N ASP A 89 -7.65 -9.31 13.24
CA ASP A 89 -7.09 -9.73 14.54
C ASP A 89 -5.75 -10.46 14.43
N ALA A 90 -5.14 -10.46 13.23
CA ALA A 90 -3.86 -11.12 12.99
C ALA A 90 -2.75 -10.61 13.90
N LYS A 91 -1.80 -11.50 14.19
CA LYS A 91 -0.58 -11.14 14.91
C LYS A 91 0.41 -10.43 14.02
N LEU A 92 1.24 -9.56 14.61
CA LEU A 92 2.26 -8.81 13.90
C LEU A 92 3.20 -9.76 13.14
N ILE A 93 3.29 -9.55 11.82
CA ILE A 93 4.16 -10.33 10.93
C ILE A 93 5.50 -9.65 10.64
N LEU A 94 5.61 -8.35 10.92
CA LEU A 94 6.87 -7.62 10.79
C LEU A 94 7.84 -8.00 11.92
N PRO A 95 9.15 -7.99 11.67
CA PRO A 95 10.12 -8.05 12.74
C PRO A 95 10.04 -6.79 13.60
N THR A 96 10.24 -6.93 14.89
CA THR A 96 10.54 -5.79 15.76
C THR A 96 11.95 -5.30 15.50
N LYS A 97 12.26 -4.08 15.86
CA LYS A 97 13.60 -3.47 15.66
C LYS A 97 14.74 -4.20 16.39
N GLU A 98 14.41 -5.02 17.39
CA GLU A 98 15.35 -5.91 18.08
C GLU A 98 15.59 -7.22 17.30
N GLU A 99 14.66 -7.65 16.45
CA GLU A 99 14.76 -8.90 15.68
C GLU A 99 15.43 -8.69 14.32
N ALA A 100 15.04 -7.62 13.58
CA ALA A 100 15.65 -7.28 12.30
C ALA A 100 15.40 -5.81 11.93
N LEU A 101 16.25 -5.28 11.05
CA LEU A 101 16.11 -3.92 10.55
C LEU A 101 14.93 -3.82 9.58
N SER A 102 14.00 -2.94 9.90
CA SER A 102 12.93 -2.48 9.00
C SER A 102 13.24 -1.08 8.47
N LEU A 103 12.54 -0.67 7.41
CA LEU A 103 12.67 0.70 6.88
C LEU A 103 12.40 1.77 7.95
N PRO A 104 11.30 1.73 8.74
CA PRO A 104 11.09 2.72 9.79
C PRO A 104 12.16 2.66 10.91
N ALA A 105 12.64 1.47 11.29
CA ALA A 105 13.71 1.36 12.27
C ALA A 105 15.02 1.99 11.78
N MET A 106 15.33 1.82 10.49
CA MET A 106 16.47 2.47 9.85
C MET A 106 16.31 4.00 9.87
N MET A 107 15.13 4.52 9.51
CA MET A 107 14.86 5.95 9.54
C MET A 107 14.98 6.52 10.96
N GLN A 108 14.47 5.80 11.96
CA GLN A 108 14.59 6.18 13.37
C GLN A 108 16.06 6.25 13.81
N GLN A 109 16.86 5.23 13.47
CA GLN A 109 18.31 5.20 13.75
C GLN A 109 19.07 6.34 13.04
N ALA A 110 18.60 6.76 11.87
CA ALA A 110 19.15 7.90 11.13
C ALA A 110 18.69 9.28 11.65
N GLY A 111 17.90 9.31 12.72
CA GLY A 111 17.46 10.53 13.40
C GLY A 111 16.15 11.15 12.88
N TYR A 112 15.41 10.42 12.04
CA TYR A 112 14.08 10.85 11.63
C TYR A 112 13.05 10.51 12.72
N ARG A 113 12.13 11.43 13.02
CA ARG A 113 10.90 11.09 13.74
C ARG A 113 9.97 10.37 12.79
N THR A 114 9.50 9.17 13.17
CA THR A 114 8.84 8.25 12.26
C THR A 114 7.36 8.07 12.61
N ALA A 115 6.46 8.01 11.61
CA ALA A 115 5.05 7.74 11.84
C ALA A 115 4.44 6.77 10.82
N ALA A 116 3.53 5.88 11.32
CA ALA A 116 2.61 5.09 10.51
C ALA A 116 1.19 5.61 10.71
N ILE A 117 0.54 6.07 9.65
CA ILE A 117 -0.80 6.66 9.72
C ILE A 117 -1.71 6.07 8.64
N GLY A 118 -2.91 5.64 9.05
CA GLY A 118 -3.92 5.05 8.18
C GLY A 118 -3.92 3.52 8.15
N LYS A 119 -4.13 2.89 7.00
CA LYS A 119 -4.21 1.43 6.87
C LYS A 119 -2.89 0.75 7.26
N TRP A 120 -2.96 -0.19 8.21
CA TRP A 120 -1.80 -0.97 8.64
C TRP A 120 -1.73 -2.33 7.95
N HIS A 121 -2.66 -3.22 8.25
CA HIS A 121 -2.84 -4.56 7.66
C HIS A 121 -1.61 -5.48 7.76
N LEU A 122 -0.83 -5.36 8.83
CA LEU A 122 0.39 -6.15 9.08
C LEU A 122 0.35 -6.86 10.45
N GLY A 123 -0.86 -6.88 11.05
CA GLY A 123 -1.12 -7.53 12.34
C GLY A 123 -0.63 -6.71 13.54
N LEU A 124 -1.07 -7.13 14.73
CA LEU A 124 -0.79 -6.48 16.02
C LEU A 124 -0.68 -7.53 17.13
N GLY A 125 0.19 -7.26 18.11
CA GLY A 125 0.42 -8.19 19.20
C GLY A 125 1.17 -9.46 18.78
N ARG A 126 1.44 -10.34 19.72
CA ARG A 126 2.09 -11.65 19.52
C ARG A 126 1.46 -12.75 20.36
N GLY A 127 1.89 -13.99 20.09
CA GLY A 127 1.43 -15.17 20.82
C GLY A 127 0.13 -15.75 20.25
N LYS A 128 -0.42 -16.76 20.93
CA LYS A 128 -1.57 -17.55 20.46
C LYS A 128 -2.92 -17.02 20.96
N GLN A 129 -2.91 -16.19 22.00
CA GLN A 129 -4.14 -15.64 22.56
C GLN A 129 -4.73 -14.57 21.63
N PRO A 130 -6.05 -14.45 21.53
CA PRO A 130 -6.69 -13.34 20.84
C PRO A 130 -6.15 -11.98 21.32
N THR A 131 -6.16 -10.98 20.45
CA THR A 131 -5.77 -9.63 20.83
C THR A 131 -6.82 -9.02 21.78
N ASP A 132 -6.38 -8.57 22.96
CA ASP A 132 -7.24 -7.84 23.89
C ASP A 132 -7.29 -6.36 23.47
N TRP A 133 -8.35 -5.97 22.79
CA TRP A 133 -8.57 -4.63 22.27
C TRP A 133 -8.85 -3.57 23.35
N ASN A 134 -8.96 -4.00 24.61
CA ASN A 134 -9.27 -3.14 25.76
C ASN A 134 -8.03 -2.80 26.59
N LYS A 135 -6.86 -3.25 26.14
CA LYS A 135 -5.57 -3.01 26.76
C LYS A 135 -4.55 -2.50 25.73
N HIS A 136 -3.43 -2.03 26.23
CA HIS A 136 -2.29 -1.72 25.38
C HIS A 136 -1.82 -2.95 24.59
N ILE A 137 -1.74 -2.82 23.28
CA ILE A 137 -1.37 -3.88 22.33
C ILE A 137 0.11 -3.73 21.97
N SER A 138 0.90 -4.74 22.31
CA SER A 138 2.32 -4.81 21.96
C SER A 138 2.67 -6.25 21.52
N PRO A 139 3.56 -6.42 20.49
CA PRO A 139 4.11 -5.35 19.65
C PRO A 139 3.08 -4.70 18.72
N SER A 140 3.36 -3.45 18.37
CA SER A 140 2.60 -2.55 17.52
C SER A 140 3.57 -1.90 16.50
N PRO A 141 3.19 -0.92 15.70
CA PRO A 141 4.13 -0.19 14.86
C PRO A 141 5.32 0.41 15.61
N ARG A 142 5.19 0.72 16.91
CA ARG A 142 6.30 1.25 17.73
C ARG A 142 7.47 0.29 17.84
N GLU A 143 7.19 -0.98 18.04
CA GLU A 143 8.24 -2.00 18.13
C GLU A 143 8.86 -2.30 16.77
N VAL A 144 8.20 -1.93 15.67
CA VAL A 144 8.74 -2.03 14.30
C VAL A 144 9.70 -0.89 13.97
N GLY A 145 9.61 0.25 14.69
CA GLY A 145 10.45 1.42 14.48
C GLY A 145 9.70 2.71 14.14
N PHE A 146 8.40 2.77 14.41
CA PHE A 146 7.65 4.02 14.33
C PHE A 146 7.54 4.68 15.71
N ASP A 147 7.88 5.96 15.81
CA ASP A 147 7.73 6.74 17.06
C ASP A 147 6.26 6.99 17.37
N GLU A 148 5.45 7.15 16.34
CA GLU A 148 4.02 7.39 16.44
C GLU A 148 3.24 6.52 15.45
N SER A 149 2.05 6.09 15.86
CA SER A 149 1.11 5.43 14.96
C SER A 149 -0.33 5.85 15.24
N TYR A 150 -1.10 6.06 14.16
CA TYR A 150 -2.55 6.24 14.21
C TYR A 150 -3.15 5.42 13.07
N ILE A 151 -3.60 4.20 13.37
CA ILE A 151 -3.82 3.20 12.35
C ILE A 151 -5.20 2.54 12.45
N MET A 152 -5.66 2.01 11.30
CA MET A 152 -6.65 0.95 11.20
C MET A 152 -5.91 -0.39 11.28
N ALA A 153 -6.40 -1.34 12.10
CA ALA A 153 -5.71 -2.65 12.29
C ALA A 153 -5.50 -3.41 10.97
N ALA A 154 -6.50 -3.37 10.09
CA ALA A 154 -6.48 -3.98 8.76
C ALA A 154 -7.07 -3.03 7.71
N THR A 155 -8.15 -3.42 7.07
CA THR A 155 -8.90 -2.71 6.03
C THR A 155 -10.27 -2.29 6.54
N GLY A 156 -10.95 -1.37 5.84
CA GLY A 156 -12.29 -0.92 6.22
C GLY A 156 -13.34 -2.04 6.27
N ASP A 157 -13.19 -3.07 5.46
CA ASP A 157 -14.08 -4.22 5.39
C ASP A 157 -13.98 -5.19 6.58
N ARG A 158 -12.99 -5.04 7.47
CA ARG A 158 -12.66 -5.98 8.57
C ARG A 158 -12.84 -5.36 9.94
N VAL A 159 -13.36 -6.17 10.86
CA VAL A 159 -13.34 -5.79 12.28
C VAL A 159 -11.94 -5.98 12.88
N PRO A 160 -11.54 -5.21 13.93
CA PRO A 160 -12.31 -4.17 14.60
C PRO A 160 -12.37 -2.87 13.80
N CYS A 161 -13.53 -2.24 13.77
CA CYS A 161 -13.76 -0.96 13.10
C CYS A 161 -13.42 0.22 14.03
N VAL A 162 -12.17 0.28 14.48
CA VAL A 162 -11.65 1.29 15.43
C VAL A 162 -10.26 1.77 15.03
N PHE A 163 -9.93 3.01 15.36
CA PHE A 163 -8.56 3.48 15.25
C PHE A 163 -7.74 3.07 16.47
N ILE A 164 -6.45 2.83 16.22
CA ILE A 164 -5.47 2.48 17.26
C ILE A 164 -4.34 3.50 17.22
N ARG A 165 -4.11 4.18 18.34
CA ARG A 165 -3.00 5.13 18.47
C ARG A 165 -1.96 4.55 19.43
N ASN A 166 -0.74 4.35 18.94
CA ASN A 166 0.40 3.89 19.74
C ASN A 166 0.11 2.62 20.57
N GLY A 167 -0.67 1.67 20.01
CA GLY A 167 -1.04 0.43 20.65
C GLY A 167 -2.32 0.47 21.49
N GLU A 168 -3.03 1.59 21.57
CA GLU A 168 -4.27 1.72 22.30
C GLU A 168 -5.44 2.10 21.38
N VAL A 169 -6.61 1.51 21.64
CA VAL A 169 -7.83 1.85 20.92
C VAL A 169 -8.25 3.28 21.29
N VAL A 170 -8.43 4.12 20.26
CA VAL A 170 -8.88 5.51 20.45
C VAL A 170 -10.32 5.51 20.94
N ASN A 171 -10.62 6.29 22.00
CA ASN A 171 -11.94 6.38 22.64
C ASN A 171 -12.48 5.04 23.16
N GLY A 172 -11.60 4.11 23.55
CA GLY A 172 -12.00 2.88 24.21
C GLY A 172 -12.72 3.16 25.53
N ASP A 173 -13.87 2.46 25.76
CA ASP A 173 -14.64 2.57 27.00
C ASP A 173 -14.55 1.24 27.79
N PRO A 174 -13.96 1.23 29.01
CA PRO A 174 -13.90 0.03 29.84
C PRO A 174 -15.28 -0.56 30.20
N ASN A 175 -16.34 0.24 30.14
CA ASN A 175 -17.71 -0.21 30.44
C ASN A 175 -18.41 -0.81 29.21
N ASP A 176 -17.85 -0.65 28.01
CA ASP A 176 -18.35 -1.24 26.75
C ASP A 176 -17.19 -1.95 26.01
N PRO A 177 -16.66 -3.06 26.58
CA PRO A 177 -15.44 -3.70 26.11
C PRO A 177 -15.61 -4.29 24.71
N ILE A 178 -14.61 -4.07 23.87
CA ILE A 178 -14.54 -4.58 22.51
C ILE A 178 -14.21 -6.07 22.54
N ARG A 179 -14.99 -6.86 21.81
CA ARG A 179 -14.75 -8.27 21.52
C ARG A 179 -14.80 -8.50 20.01
N VAL A 180 -13.85 -9.29 19.51
CA VAL A 180 -13.71 -9.61 18.08
C VAL A 180 -13.53 -11.11 17.93
N SER A 181 -14.15 -11.70 16.90
CA SER A 181 -13.96 -13.09 16.48
C SER A 181 -13.94 -13.22 14.97
N TYR A 182 -13.09 -14.11 14.47
CA TYR A 182 -13.02 -14.49 13.04
C TYR A 182 -13.45 -15.94 12.82
N GLU A 183 -14.11 -16.55 13.84
CA GLU A 183 -14.72 -17.87 13.70
C GLU A 183 -15.94 -17.80 12.79
N GLU A 184 -16.00 -18.69 11.77
CA GLU A 184 -17.01 -18.61 10.70
C GLU A 184 -18.44 -18.79 11.20
N ASP A 185 -18.68 -19.75 12.09
CA ASP A 185 -19.99 -20.10 12.63
C ASP A 185 -20.21 -19.53 14.05
N PHE A 186 -19.77 -18.27 14.23
CA PHE A 186 -19.84 -17.59 15.52
C PHE A 186 -20.73 -16.35 15.42
N THR A 187 -21.35 -15.96 16.53
CA THR A 187 -22.04 -14.66 16.68
C THR A 187 -22.09 -14.28 18.16
N PHE A 188 -21.73 -13.05 18.50
CA PHE A 188 -21.86 -12.57 19.88
C PHE A 188 -23.33 -12.36 20.26
N PRO A 189 -23.72 -12.59 21.53
CA PRO A 189 -25.05 -12.23 22.00
C PRO A 189 -25.35 -10.74 21.75
N GLY A 190 -26.46 -10.47 21.05
CA GLY A 190 -26.88 -9.10 20.72
C GLY A 190 -26.16 -8.45 19.52
N GLU A 191 -25.26 -9.17 18.87
CA GLU A 191 -24.64 -8.72 17.62
C GLU A 191 -25.67 -8.66 16.48
N VAL A 192 -25.59 -7.63 15.66
CA VAL A 192 -26.41 -7.50 14.43
C VAL A 192 -25.52 -7.85 13.24
N THR A 193 -25.88 -8.91 12.52
CA THR A 193 -25.14 -9.38 11.35
C THR A 193 -25.99 -9.33 10.09
N ALA A 194 -25.36 -9.16 8.93
CA ALA A 194 -26.08 -9.20 7.66
C ALA A 194 -26.66 -10.60 7.38
N ARG A 195 -25.88 -11.66 7.70
CA ARG A 195 -26.31 -13.06 7.57
C ARG A 195 -27.54 -13.41 8.42
N GLY A 196 -27.63 -12.85 9.61
CA GLY A 196 -28.72 -13.10 10.57
C GLY A 196 -29.95 -12.22 10.39
N SER A 197 -29.95 -11.26 9.45
CA SER A 197 -31.01 -10.29 9.26
C SER A 197 -31.90 -10.64 8.05
N SER A 198 -33.21 -10.37 8.17
CA SER A 198 -34.13 -10.55 7.05
C SER A 198 -33.90 -9.48 5.96
N PRO A 199 -34.33 -9.71 4.71
CA PRO A 199 -34.23 -8.72 3.63
C PRO A 199 -34.83 -7.36 3.98
N GLU A 200 -35.93 -7.34 4.74
CA GLU A 200 -36.59 -6.12 5.21
C GLU A 200 -35.74 -5.37 6.23
N GLN A 201 -35.14 -6.09 7.18
CA GLN A 201 -34.21 -5.50 8.14
C GLN A 201 -32.96 -4.91 7.47
N LEU A 202 -32.41 -5.61 6.48
CA LEU A 202 -31.24 -5.12 5.75
C LEU A 202 -31.50 -3.80 5.02
N LYS A 203 -32.72 -3.52 4.56
CA LYS A 203 -33.10 -2.23 3.93
C LYS A 203 -32.94 -1.05 4.90
N THR A 204 -33.10 -1.28 6.20
CA THR A 204 -32.98 -0.23 7.23
C THR A 204 -31.64 -0.21 7.92
N LEU A 205 -30.94 -1.34 7.94
CA LEU A 205 -29.65 -1.50 8.63
C LEU A 205 -28.45 -1.11 7.75
N LEU A 206 -28.57 -1.25 6.42
CA LEU A 206 -27.48 -1.04 5.49
C LEU A 206 -27.62 0.25 4.68
N LYS A 207 -26.50 0.93 4.46
CA LYS A 207 -26.36 1.91 3.39
C LYS A 207 -26.55 1.23 2.02
N PRO A 208 -26.98 1.95 0.97
CA PRO A 208 -27.20 1.35 -0.37
C PRO A 208 -25.99 0.56 -0.90
N TRP A 209 -24.78 1.01 -0.56
CA TRP A 209 -23.52 0.41 -0.98
C TRP A 209 -22.85 -0.48 0.09
N GLY A 210 -23.44 -0.61 1.28
CA GLY A 210 -22.89 -1.38 2.41
C GLY A 210 -23.26 -2.86 2.42
N ARG A 211 -23.94 -3.35 1.35
CA ARG A 211 -24.42 -4.73 1.25
C ARG A 211 -23.34 -5.67 0.75
N SER A 212 -23.14 -6.78 1.45
CA SER A 212 -22.27 -7.87 1.04
C SER A 212 -22.71 -8.52 -0.28
N ALA A 213 -21.72 -8.86 -1.12
CA ALA A 213 -21.88 -9.70 -2.31
C ALA A 213 -21.57 -11.18 -2.05
N ASP A 214 -20.97 -11.52 -0.90
CA ASP A 214 -20.50 -12.85 -0.57
C ASP A 214 -20.67 -13.20 0.93
N LYS A 215 -20.37 -14.44 1.28
CA LYS A 215 -20.46 -14.93 2.66
C LYS A 215 -19.33 -14.44 3.57
N GLN A 216 -18.23 -13.95 3.01
CA GLN A 216 -17.11 -13.47 3.80
C GLN A 216 -17.44 -12.12 4.46
N HIS A 217 -18.13 -11.24 3.72
CA HIS A 217 -18.49 -9.89 4.15
C HIS A 217 -19.87 -9.77 4.81
N ASP A 218 -20.57 -10.86 5.13
CA ASP A 218 -21.95 -10.85 5.62
C ASP A 218 -22.08 -10.91 7.16
N LYS A 219 -20.99 -10.59 7.88
CA LYS A 219 -20.95 -10.66 9.36
C LYS A 219 -21.49 -9.37 10.00
N THR A 220 -20.84 -8.84 11.02
CA THR A 220 -21.27 -7.67 11.80
C THR A 220 -21.59 -6.46 10.91
N ILE A 221 -22.68 -5.77 11.21
CA ILE A 221 -23.04 -4.50 10.59
C ILE A 221 -22.54 -3.36 11.46
N ILE A 222 -21.64 -2.51 10.94
CA ILE A 222 -21.13 -1.31 11.61
C ILE A 222 -21.26 -0.14 10.63
N ASP A 223 -21.83 0.98 11.10
CA ASP A 223 -22.06 2.19 10.32
C ASP A 223 -22.82 1.94 9.00
N GLY A 224 -23.78 1.00 9.05
CA GLY A 224 -24.58 0.64 7.87
C GLY A 224 -23.86 -0.18 6.81
N ILE A 225 -22.75 -0.83 7.17
CA ILE A 225 -21.92 -1.65 6.27
C ILE A 225 -21.66 -2.99 6.94
N SER A 226 -21.89 -4.09 6.20
CA SER A 226 -21.54 -5.44 6.66
C SER A 226 -20.03 -5.69 6.56
N ARG A 227 -19.47 -6.45 7.48
CA ARG A 227 -18.02 -6.64 7.63
C ARG A 227 -17.60 -8.10 7.55
N ILE A 228 -16.28 -8.30 7.41
CA ILE A 228 -15.60 -9.57 7.66
C ILE A 228 -15.29 -9.67 9.14
N GLY A 229 -15.72 -10.77 9.78
CA GLY A 229 -15.55 -11.02 11.20
C GLY A 229 -16.67 -10.44 12.06
N HIS A 230 -16.66 -10.83 13.33
CA HIS A 230 -17.66 -10.55 14.33
C HIS A 230 -17.12 -9.57 15.38
N MET A 231 -17.91 -8.56 15.73
CA MET A 231 -17.55 -7.55 16.72
C MET A 231 -18.72 -7.13 17.57
N THR A 232 -18.48 -6.90 18.86
CA THR A 232 -19.43 -6.28 19.79
C THR A 232 -18.70 -5.37 20.77
N GLY A 233 -19.42 -4.41 21.35
CA GLY A 233 -18.84 -3.38 22.24
C GLY A 233 -18.11 -2.27 21.48
N GLY A 234 -17.50 -1.37 22.25
CA GLY A 234 -16.67 -0.26 21.75
C GLY A 234 -17.43 0.80 21.00
N LYS A 235 -18.71 1.05 21.28
CA LYS A 235 -19.56 2.01 20.54
C LYS A 235 -18.93 3.39 20.42
N ALA A 236 -18.25 3.87 21.48
CA ALA A 236 -17.60 5.18 21.47
C ALA A 236 -16.33 5.22 20.58
N ALA A 237 -15.73 4.06 20.31
CA ALA A 237 -14.50 3.91 19.53
C ALA A 237 -14.76 3.65 18.04
N LEU A 238 -15.99 3.24 17.65
CA LEU A 238 -16.30 2.92 16.27
C LEU A 238 -16.10 4.12 15.36
N TRP A 239 -15.36 3.93 14.28
CA TRP A 239 -15.28 4.96 13.22
C TRP A 239 -16.57 5.06 12.42
N LYS A 240 -16.70 6.16 11.72
CA LYS A 240 -17.66 6.30 10.62
C LYS A 240 -16.89 6.25 9.31
N ASP A 241 -17.33 5.40 8.39
CA ASP A 241 -16.56 5.11 7.19
C ASP A 241 -16.29 6.36 6.34
N GLN A 242 -17.28 7.21 6.17
CA GLN A 242 -17.14 8.48 5.44
C GLN A 242 -16.18 9.49 6.10
N GLU A 243 -15.81 9.31 7.37
CA GLU A 243 -14.90 10.20 8.10
C GLU A 243 -13.47 9.64 8.20
N ILE A 244 -13.20 8.42 7.70
CA ILE A 244 -11.89 7.76 7.80
C ILE A 244 -10.80 8.64 7.17
N ALA A 245 -10.99 9.11 5.94
CA ALA A 245 -10.01 9.93 5.23
C ALA A 245 -9.66 11.21 6.01
N ASP A 246 -10.67 11.95 6.48
CA ASP A 246 -10.44 13.18 7.25
C ASP A 246 -9.75 12.91 8.58
N THR A 247 -10.08 11.80 9.24
CA THR A 247 -9.46 11.41 10.52
C THR A 247 -7.97 11.10 10.35
N ILE A 248 -7.60 10.32 9.33
CA ILE A 248 -6.18 10.01 9.08
C ILE A 248 -5.42 11.24 8.56
N ASN A 249 -6.04 12.10 7.76
CA ASN A 249 -5.49 13.38 7.33
C ASN A 249 -5.17 14.29 8.53
N GLN A 250 -6.09 14.38 9.48
CA GLN A 250 -5.89 15.15 10.71
C GLN A 250 -4.76 14.55 11.57
N ALA A 251 -4.69 13.22 11.69
CA ALA A 251 -3.61 12.54 12.40
C ALA A 251 -2.24 12.83 11.75
N ALA A 252 -2.16 12.80 10.43
CA ALA A 252 -0.94 13.16 9.69
C ALA A 252 -0.56 14.62 9.89
N ALA A 253 -1.52 15.55 9.78
CA ALA A 253 -1.28 16.97 10.00
C ALA A 253 -0.79 17.26 11.44
N ASN A 254 -1.33 16.57 12.44
CA ASN A 254 -0.89 16.68 13.84
C ASN A 254 0.55 16.20 13.99
N PHE A 255 0.90 15.02 13.48
CA PHE A 255 2.26 14.48 13.51
C PHE A 255 3.26 15.43 12.84
N ILE A 256 2.93 15.93 11.64
CA ILE A 256 3.78 16.85 10.88
C ILE A 256 4.00 18.14 11.66
N ARG A 257 2.94 18.75 12.20
CA ARG A 257 3.01 19.98 12.99
C ARG A 257 3.83 19.82 14.28
N GLU A 258 3.62 18.72 15.00
CA GLU A 258 4.35 18.40 16.23
C GLU A 258 5.81 18.05 15.98
N SER A 259 6.17 17.78 14.73
CA SER A 259 7.52 17.47 14.30
C SER A 259 8.23 18.65 13.63
N ALA A 260 7.61 19.83 13.57
CA ALA A 260 8.18 21.00 12.92
C ALA A 260 9.64 21.25 13.33
N GLY A 261 10.51 21.46 12.33
CA GLY A 261 11.94 21.66 12.53
C GLY A 261 12.78 20.39 12.75
N LYS A 262 12.17 19.18 12.80
CA LYS A 262 12.87 17.89 12.93
C LYS A 262 12.83 17.13 11.59
N PRO A 263 13.78 16.27 11.28
CA PRO A 263 13.62 15.32 10.19
C PRO A 263 12.46 14.36 10.46
N ILE A 264 11.61 14.09 9.43
CA ILE A 264 10.47 13.17 9.55
C ILE A 264 10.47 12.10 8.46
N PHE A 265 10.01 10.91 8.83
CA PHE A 265 9.61 9.85 7.92
C PHE A 265 8.14 9.51 8.16
N LEU A 266 7.30 9.76 7.18
CA LEU A 266 5.86 9.51 7.26
C LEU A 266 5.45 8.41 6.27
N TYR A 267 4.98 7.28 6.79
CA TYR A 267 4.30 6.23 6.04
C TYR A 267 2.79 6.49 6.16
N PHE A 268 2.26 7.20 5.17
CA PHE A 268 0.84 7.60 5.11
C PHE A 268 0.09 6.68 4.17
N CYS A 269 -0.83 5.90 4.72
CA CYS A 269 -1.58 4.86 4.01
C CYS A 269 -3.05 5.21 3.97
N THR A 270 -3.60 5.51 2.79
CA THR A 270 -5.04 5.70 2.66
C THR A 270 -5.78 4.36 2.81
N ASN A 271 -7.07 4.43 3.15
CA ASN A 271 -8.00 3.31 3.01
C ASN A 271 -8.67 3.33 1.63
N ASP A 272 -8.69 4.50 0.99
CA ASP A 272 -9.17 4.68 -0.38
C ASP A 272 -8.14 4.09 -1.36
N ILE A 273 -8.55 3.31 -2.31
CA ILE A 273 -9.86 3.09 -2.93
C ILE A 273 -10.49 1.75 -2.49
N HIS A 274 -9.91 1.06 -1.53
CA HIS A 274 -10.36 -0.25 -1.06
C HIS A 274 -11.82 -0.21 -0.58
N VAL A 275 -12.49 -1.34 -0.70
CA VAL A 275 -13.83 -1.54 -0.13
C VAL A 275 -13.81 -1.57 1.42
N PRO A 276 -14.94 -1.24 2.08
CA PRO A 276 -16.14 -0.64 1.54
C PRO A 276 -15.92 0.82 1.13
N ARG A 277 -16.50 1.24 0.02
CA ARG A 277 -16.39 2.61 -0.47
C ARG A 277 -17.52 3.44 0.11
N ASP A 278 -17.21 4.37 0.97
CA ASP A 278 -18.16 5.30 1.56
C ASP A 278 -17.59 6.72 1.53
N PRO A 279 -17.60 7.36 0.34
CA PRO A 279 -17.02 8.68 0.21
C PRO A 279 -17.75 9.69 1.10
N HIS A 280 -17.01 10.59 1.73
CA HIS A 280 -17.58 11.71 2.45
C HIS A 280 -18.54 12.48 1.51
N PRO A 281 -19.69 12.99 2.00
CA PRO A 281 -20.73 13.62 1.16
C PRO A 281 -20.23 14.69 0.20
N ARG A 282 -19.14 15.41 0.56
CA ARG A 282 -18.54 16.44 -0.31
C ARG A 282 -17.92 15.90 -1.60
N PHE A 283 -17.63 14.58 -1.66
CA PHE A 283 -17.02 13.94 -2.84
C PHE A 283 -18.03 13.15 -3.68
N ARG A 284 -19.23 12.91 -3.17
CA ARG A 284 -20.26 12.14 -3.91
C ARG A 284 -20.64 12.85 -5.19
N GLY A 285 -20.62 12.12 -6.31
CA GLY A 285 -20.88 12.63 -7.64
C GLY A 285 -19.82 13.60 -8.18
N LYS A 286 -18.60 13.55 -7.65
CA LYS A 286 -17.47 14.38 -8.14
C LYS A 286 -16.69 13.72 -9.27
N SER A 287 -16.95 12.45 -9.55
CA SER A 287 -16.34 11.71 -10.64
C SER A 287 -17.37 11.23 -11.65
N GLY A 288 -16.89 10.78 -12.83
CA GLY A 288 -17.72 10.07 -13.83
C GLY A 288 -17.66 8.54 -13.69
N LEU A 289 -17.18 8.01 -12.55
CA LEU A 289 -16.99 6.58 -12.27
C LEU A 289 -17.74 6.12 -11.02
N GLY A 290 -18.83 6.78 -10.64
CA GLY A 290 -19.63 6.45 -9.47
C GLY A 290 -18.81 6.44 -8.20
N ILE A 291 -19.20 5.57 -7.26
CA ILE A 291 -18.61 5.54 -5.92
C ILE A 291 -17.09 5.27 -5.92
N ARG A 292 -16.58 4.45 -6.87
CA ARG A 292 -15.14 4.18 -6.99
C ARG A 292 -14.36 5.44 -7.38
N GLY A 293 -14.85 6.18 -8.38
CA GLY A 293 -14.22 7.43 -8.78
C GLY A 293 -14.32 8.50 -7.70
N ASP A 294 -15.41 8.54 -6.95
CA ASP A 294 -15.60 9.52 -5.87
C ASP A 294 -14.60 9.31 -4.73
N VAL A 295 -14.30 8.06 -4.33
CA VAL A 295 -13.21 7.79 -3.35
C VAL A 295 -11.82 7.99 -3.95
N THR A 296 -11.64 7.90 -5.28
CA THR A 296 -10.38 8.30 -5.93
C THR A 296 -10.15 9.81 -5.80
N VAL A 297 -11.19 10.61 -6.01
CA VAL A 297 -11.13 12.08 -5.78
C VAL A 297 -10.87 12.39 -4.30
N GLN A 298 -11.45 11.62 -3.37
CA GLN A 298 -11.21 11.75 -1.93
C GLN A 298 -9.74 11.42 -1.57
N MET A 299 -9.16 10.40 -2.18
CA MET A 299 -7.73 10.07 -2.02
C MET A 299 -6.83 11.22 -2.49
N ASP A 300 -7.18 11.87 -3.61
CA ASP A 300 -6.46 13.05 -4.12
C ASP A 300 -6.53 14.24 -3.14
N ASP A 301 -7.68 14.47 -2.51
CA ASP A 301 -7.83 15.49 -1.44
C ASP A 301 -6.91 15.18 -0.25
N SER A 302 -6.77 13.92 0.13
CA SER A 302 -5.83 13.49 1.17
C SER A 302 -4.37 13.81 0.82
N LEU A 303 -3.96 13.65 -0.44
CA LEU A 303 -2.64 14.07 -0.91
C LEU A 303 -2.46 15.59 -0.76
N GLY A 304 -3.49 16.36 -1.13
CA GLY A 304 -3.52 17.81 -0.93
C GLY A 304 -3.38 18.19 0.54
N ALA A 305 -4.09 17.49 1.44
CA ALA A 305 -4.03 17.73 2.89
C ALA A 305 -2.63 17.48 3.48
N VAL A 306 -1.97 16.39 3.10
CA VAL A 306 -0.60 16.08 3.55
C VAL A 306 0.39 17.15 3.04
N ARG A 307 0.32 17.52 1.76
CA ARG A 307 1.20 18.57 1.19
C ARG A 307 0.99 19.93 1.88
N LYS A 308 -0.25 20.29 2.16
CA LYS A 308 -0.60 21.51 2.90
C LYS A 308 -0.02 21.49 4.32
N ALA A 309 -0.17 20.39 5.05
CA ALA A 309 0.35 20.24 6.40
C ALA A 309 1.88 20.38 6.45
N LEU A 310 2.60 19.80 5.48
CA LEU A 310 4.05 19.95 5.35
C LEU A 310 4.45 21.42 5.16
N ALA A 311 3.78 22.13 4.25
CA ALA A 311 4.06 23.55 4.00
C ALA A 311 3.77 24.42 5.23
N GLU A 312 2.65 24.22 5.91
CA GLU A 312 2.25 24.93 7.13
C GLU A 312 3.22 24.69 8.31
N ALA A 313 3.83 23.50 8.38
CA ALA A 313 4.85 23.17 9.36
C ALA A 313 6.27 23.64 8.97
N GLY A 314 6.42 24.29 7.82
CA GLY A 314 7.68 24.89 7.36
C GLY A 314 8.62 23.92 6.64
N TYR A 315 8.17 22.71 6.24
CA TYR A 315 8.93 21.84 5.35
C TYR A 315 8.84 22.39 3.93
N LYS A 316 9.99 22.81 3.39
CA LYS A 316 10.07 23.33 2.03
C LYS A 316 10.00 22.21 1.01
N PRO A 317 9.50 22.47 -0.21
CA PRO A 317 9.47 21.45 -1.27
C PRO A 317 10.85 20.85 -1.57
N GLU A 318 11.91 21.66 -1.58
CA GLU A 318 13.29 21.25 -1.85
C GLU A 318 13.89 20.38 -0.74
N GLU A 319 13.30 20.41 0.45
CA GLU A 319 13.68 19.62 1.62
C GLU A 319 12.78 18.39 1.81
N THR A 320 11.81 18.17 0.88
CA THR A 320 10.77 17.14 1.00
C THR A 320 10.84 16.17 -0.16
N LEU A 321 11.21 14.93 0.13
CA LEU A 321 11.02 13.80 -0.78
C LEU A 321 9.64 13.20 -0.56
N LEU A 322 8.74 13.34 -1.54
CA LEU A 322 7.42 12.72 -1.54
C LEU A 322 7.36 11.64 -2.61
N ILE A 323 7.04 10.41 -2.21
CA ILE A 323 6.82 9.27 -3.09
C ILE A 323 5.33 8.92 -3.00
N PHE A 324 4.64 9.02 -4.14
CA PHE A 324 3.25 8.58 -4.28
C PHE A 324 3.22 7.23 -4.98
N THR A 325 2.50 6.25 -4.42
CA THR A 325 2.33 4.93 -5.03
C THR A 325 1.12 4.18 -4.46
N SER A 326 0.86 2.95 -4.97
CA SER A 326 -0.19 2.03 -4.51
C SER A 326 0.39 0.72 -4.01
N ASP A 327 -0.33 -0.02 -3.18
CA ASP A 327 0.14 -1.31 -2.65
C ASP A 327 -0.04 -2.48 -3.63
N ASN A 328 -1.01 -2.41 -4.52
CA ASN A 328 -1.25 -3.36 -5.61
C ASN A 328 -2.14 -2.74 -6.68
N GLY A 329 -2.38 -3.49 -7.74
CA GLY A 329 -3.32 -3.11 -8.78
C GLY A 329 -4.79 -3.16 -8.32
N PRO A 330 -5.73 -2.72 -9.17
CA PRO A 330 -7.10 -2.42 -8.79
C PRO A 330 -7.97 -3.66 -8.58
N ALA A 331 -8.98 -3.52 -7.69
CA ALA A 331 -10.17 -4.37 -7.65
C ALA A 331 -11.42 -3.50 -7.86
N ILE A 332 -12.20 -3.77 -8.92
CA ILE A 332 -13.46 -3.05 -9.16
C ILE A 332 -14.53 -3.56 -8.20
N ALA A 333 -14.72 -4.87 -8.13
CA ALA A 333 -15.66 -5.51 -7.21
C ALA A 333 -14.88 -6.42 -6.25
N ASP A 334 -15.01 -6.19 -4.95
CA ASP A 334 -14.32 -6.94 -3.91
C ASP A 334 -15.23 -7.13 -2.68
N GLY A 335 -16.25 -7.98 -2.84
CA GLY A 335 -17.14 -8.40 -1.75
C GLY A 335 -18.34 -7.51 -1.46
N TYR A 336 -18.56 -6.40 -2.17
CA TYR A 336 -19.70 -5.51 -1.97
C TYR A 336 -20.51 -5.27 -3.24
N LEU A 337 -21.83 -5.04 -3.06
CA LEU A 337 -22.77 -4.60 -4.10
C LEU A 337 -22.87 -3.07 -4.05
N ASP A 338 -21.78 -2.40 -4.31
CA ASP A 338 -21.64 -0.94 -4.18
C ASP A 338 -21.89 -0.17 -5.50
N GLY A 339 -22.25 -0.87 -6.58
CA GLY A 339 -22.47 -0.28 -7.90
C GLY A 339 -21.19 0.03 -8.69
N ALA A 340 -20.01 -0.15 -8.12
CA ALA A 340 -18.75 0.22 -8.79
C ALA A 340 -18.54 -0.53 -10.11
N LYS A 341 -19.00 -1.78 -10.22
CA LYS A 341 -18.86 -2.56 -11.45
C LYS A 341 -19.72 -1.98 -12.58
N GLU A 342 -20.93 -1.56 -12.26
CA GLU A 342 -21.89 -0.96 -13.19
C GLU A 342 -21.46 0.46 -13.57
N ASP A 343 -21.09 1.28 -12.61
CA ASP A 343 -20.68 2.67 -12.80
C ASP A 343 -19.34 2.80 -13.53
N CYS A 344 -18.43 1.84 -13.31
CA CYS A 344 -17.16 1.75 -14.04
C CYS A 344 -17.28 1.02 -15.38
N ALA A 345 -18.50 0.73 -15.88
CA ALA A 345 -18.66 0.03 -17.14
C ALA A 345 -17.90 0.73 -18.29
N GLY A 346 -17.03 -0.03 -18.95
CA GLY A 346 -16.14 0.49 -20.01
C GLY A 346 -14.87 1.21 -19.52
N HIS A 347 -14.69 1.38 -18.22
CA HIS A 347 -13.40 1.83 -17.64
C HIS A 347 -12.59 0.61 -17.19
N ASN A 348 -11.36 0.48 -17.70
CA ASN A 348 -10.39 -0.48 -17.18
C ASN A 348 -9.38 0.26 -16.28
N PRO A 349 -9.46 0.09 -14.95
CA PRO A 349 -8.56 0.80 -14.03
C PRO A 349 -7.10 0.36 -14.12
N ALA A 350 -6.81 -0.77 -14.80
CA ALA A 350 -5.46 -1.24 -15.07
C ALA A 350 -4.96 -0.89 -16.48
N ALA A 351 -5.79 -0.24 -17.33
CA ALA A 351 -5.42 0.01 -18.73
C ALA A 351 -4.01 0.63 -18.88
N PRO A 352 -3.25 0.25 -19.93
CA PRO A 352 -3.59 -0.70 -21.00
C PRO A 352 -3.36 -2.17 -20.60
N TYR A 353 -3.02 -2.44 -19.35
CA TYR A 353 -2.62 -3.75 -18.84
C TYR A 353 -3.83 -4.64 -18.54
N SER A 354 -3.59 -5.96 -18.53
CA SER A 354 -4.60 -6.96 -18.18
C SER A 354 -4.54 -7.33 -16.71
N GLY A 355 -5.63 -7.92 -16.19
CA GLY A 355 -5.72 -8.37 -14.81
C GLY A 355 -5.96 -7.24 -13.82
N GLY A 356 -5.59 -7.48 -12.59
CA GLY A 356 -5.79 -6.60 -11.44
C GLY A 356 -5.41 -7.34 -10.16
N LYS A 357 -5.86 -6.84 -9.01
CA LYS A 357 -5.66 -7.47 -7.69
C LYS A 357 -5.86 -9.00 -7.75
N TYR A 358 -5.07 -9.76 -7.03
CA TYR A 358 -5.03 -11.23 -6.97
C TYR A 358 -4.38 -11.93 -8.17
N THR A 359 -4.12 -11.25 -9.28
CA THR A 359 -3.55 -11.86 -10.49
C THR A 359 -2.05 -11.58 -10.63
N LEU A 360 -1.34 -12.43 -11.40
CA LEU A 360 0.06 -12.19 -11.77
C LEU A 360 0.20 -11.41 -13.09
N ARG A 361 -0.90 -11.00 -13.70
CA ARG A 361 -0.90 -10.13 -14.88
C ARG A 361 -0.36 -8.74 -14.52
N GLU A 362 0.09 -7.99 -15.52
CA GLU A 362 0.67 -6.66 -15.32
C GLU A 362 -0.24 -5.75 -14.46
N GLY A 363 -1.54 -5.73 -14.75
CA GLY A 363 -2.49 -4.93 -13.99
C GLY A 363 -2.61 -5.29 -12.51
N GLY A 364 -2.06 -6.44 -12.07
CA GLY A 364 -2.05 -6.82 -10.65
C GLY A 364 -0.92 -6.17 -9.85
N THR A 365 0.21 -5.87 -10.49
CA THR A 365 1.43 -5.39 -9.84
C THR A 365 1.94 -4.07 -10.38
N ARG A 366 1.60 -3.68 -11.63
CA ARG A 366 1.96 -2.38 -12.18
C ARG A 366 1.10 -1.29 -11.57
N ILE A 367 1.74 -0.34 -10.90
CA ILE A 367 1.11 0.65 -10.04
C ILE A 367 1.53 2.07 -10.43
N PRO A 368 0.70 3.10 -10.13
CA PRO A 368 1.15 4.48 -10.17
C PRO A 368 2.34 4.70 -9.25
N PHE A 369 3.35 5.43 -9.72
CA PHE A 369 4.53 5.74 -8.94
C PHE A 369 5.12 7.09 -9.37
N ILE A 370 5.19 8.04 -8.44
CA ILE A 370 5.72 9.37 -8.69
C ILE A 370 6.72 9.71 -7.60
N VAL A 371 7.89 10.21 -8.01
CA VAL A 371 8.90 10.76 -7.09
C VAL A 371 8.95 12.27 -7.28
N HIS A 372 8.68 13.01 -6.21
CA HIS A 372 8.70 14.46 -6.20
C HIS A 372 9.74 14.96 -5.17
N TRP A 373 10.77 15.62 -5.66
CA TRP A 373 11.78 16.28 -4.85
C TRP A 373 12.40 17.43 -5.65
N PRO A 374 11.80 18.62 -5.61
CA PRO A 374 12.25 19.78 -6.38
C PRO A 374 13.73 20.12 -6.20
N GLY A 375 14.41 20.41 -7.31
CA GLY A 375 15.85 20.69 -7.31
C GLY A 375 16.78 19.48 -7.17
N LYS A 376 16.21 18.27 -6.99
CA LYS A 376 16.97 17.00 -6.93
C LYS A 376 16.47 15.99 -7.96
N VAL A 377 15.18 16.04 -8.30
CA VAL A 377 14.52 15.22 -9.31
C VAL A 377 13.94 16.16 -10.37
N GLU A 378 14.36 15.99 -11.61
CA GLU A 378 13.81 16.75 -12.72
C GLU A 378 12.43 16.20 -13.12
N PRO A 379 11.44 17.06 -13.34
CA PRO A 379 10.12 16.64 -13.80
C PRO A 379 10.19 15.91 -15.13
N GLY A 380 9.39 14.84 -15.26
CA GLY A 380 9.36 14.08 -16.50
C GLY A 380 8.73 12.69 -16.37
N LYS A 381 9.03 11.82 -17.33
CA LYS A 381 8.60 10.41 -17.31
C LYS A 381 9.82 9.49 -17.39
N SER A 382 9.77 8.40 -16.65
CA SER A 382 10.80 7.34 -16.65
C SER A 382 10.15 5.98 -16.92
N ALA A 383 10.78 5.21 -17.81
CA ALA A 383 10.45 3.80 -18.04
C ALA A 383 11.43 2.86 -17.34
N ALA A 384 12.20 3.34 -16.37
CA ALA A 384 13.06 2.51 -15.55
C ALA A 384 12.20 1.53 -14.75
N LEU A 385 12.57 0.24 -14.76
CA LEU A 385 11.93 -0.78 -13.93
C LEU A 385 12.29 -0.53 -12.47
N VAL A 386 11.32 -0.13 -11.67
CA VAL A 386 11.48 0.09 -10.23
C VAL A 386 10.42 -0.66 -9.45
N SER A 387 10.73 -0.98 -8.20
CA SER A 387 9.76 -1.64 -7.33
C SER A 387 9.80 -1.04 -5.92
N GLN A 388 8.66 -1.05 -5.27
CA GLN A 388 8.55 -0.52 -3.90
C GLN A 388 9.42 -1.28 -2.88
N VAL A 389 9.79 -2.54 -3.14
CA VAL A 389 10.73 -3.28 -2.28
C VAL A 389 12.11 -2.62 -2.24
N ASP A 390 12.47 -1.87 -3.28
CA ASP A 390 13.76 -1.20 -3.43
C ASP A 390 13.87 0.10 -2.64
N LEU A 391 12.74 0.63 -2.16
CA LEU A 391 12.75 1.84 -1.33
C LEU A 391 13.61 1.66 -0.08
N ALA A 392 13.69 0.45 0.47
CA ALA A 392 14.47 0.19 1.68
C ALA A 392 15.97 0.47 1.47
N ARG A 393 16.62 -0.11 0.45
CA ARG A 393 18.05 0.13 0.17
C ARG A 393 18.29 1.48 -0.49
N SER A 394 17.43 1.91 -1.39
CA SER A 394 17.58 3.21 -2.05
C SER A 394 17.51 4.37 -1.06
N LEU A 395 16.58 4.31 -0.09
CA LEU A 395 16.52 5.31 0.97
C LEU A 395 17.68 5.16 1.96
N ALA A 396 18.20 3.95 2.21
CA ALA A 396 19.42 3.77 3.01
C ALA A 396 20.60 4.52 2.37
N THR A 397 20.83 4.34 1.07
CA THR A 397 21.87 5.07 0.33
C THR A 397 21.64 6.57 0.38
N LEU A 398 20.39 7.03 0.15
CA LEU A 398 20.04 8.44 0.20
C LEU A 398 20.41 9.11 1.53
N ILE A 399 20.12 8.44 2.64
CA ILE A 399 20.40 8.99 3.99
C ILE A 399 21.81 8.63 4.50
N GLY A 400 22.64 7.97 3.69
CA GLY A 400 24.00 7.55 4.07
C GLY A 400 24.01 6.52 5.20
N PHE A 401 23.04 5.60 5.21
CA PHE A 401 22.95 4.48 6.15
C PHE A 401 23.40 3.19 5.47
N THR A 402 24.20 2.37 6.15
CA THR A 402 24.62 1.06 5.65
C THR A 402 23.85 -0.02 6.40
N PRO A 403 22.86 -0.68 5.77
CA PRO A 403 22.17 -1.80 6.40
C PRO A 403 23.14 -2.94 6.73
N PRO A 404 22.96 -3.63 7.87
CA PRO A 404 23.73 -4.83 8.18
C PRO A 404 23.61 -5.89 7.07
N GLU A 405 24.65 -6.72 6.93
CA GLU A 405 24.64 -7.81 5.95
C GLU A 405 23.46 -8.75 6.16
N GLY A 406 22.83 -9.16 5.05
CA GLY A 406 21.64 -10.04 5.07
C GLY A 406 20.33 -9.34 5.36
N GLN A 407 20.32 -8.08 5.78
CA GLN A 407 19.10 -7.29 5.95
C GLN A 407 18.63 -6.67 4.63
N MET A 408 17.33 -6.40 4.50
CA MET A 408 16.72 -5.87 3.27
C MET A 408 17.12 -6.70 2.03
N TYR A 409 17.00 -8.02 2.16
CA TYR A 409 17.64 -9.03 1.31
C TYR A 409 17.29 -8.94 -0.18
N ASP A 410 16.03 -8.62 -0.52
CA ASP A 410 15.53 -8.55 -1.90
C ASP A 410 15.48 -7.13 -2.46
N SER A 411 15.81 -6.14 -1.63
CA SER A 411 15.87 -4.75 -2.03
C SER A 411 17.16 -4.49 -2.79
N GLU A 412 17.07 -3.85 -3.94
CA GLU A 412 18.22 -3.32 -4.70
C GLU A 412 18.33 -1.81 -4.46
N ASP A 413 19.54 -1.27 -4.58
CA ASP A 413 19.74 0.17 -4.61
C ASP A 413 19.47 0.71 -6.02
N VAL A 414 18.27 1.23 -6.22
CA VAL A 414 17.85 1.88 -7.47
C VAL A 414 17.72 3.40 -7.29
N LEU A 415 18.41 3.97 -6.31
CA LEU A 415 18.38 5.42 -6.07
C LEU A 415 18.65 6.25 -7.33
N PRO A 416 19.66 5.92 -8.17
CA PRO A 416 19.87 6.66 -9.42
C PRO A 416 18.64 6.67 -10.33
N ALA A 417 17.90 5.55 -10.42
CA ALA A 417 16.66 5.50 -11.21
C ALA A 417 15.55 6.34 -10.58
N LEU A 418 15.39 6.28 -9.25
CA LEU A 418 14.41 7.10 -8.52
C LEU A 418 14.67 8.61 -8.66
N LEU A 419 15.92 9.01 -8.87
CA LEU A 419 16.32 10.40 -9.10
C LEU A 419 16.38 10.78 -10.60
N GLY A 420 15.97 9.90 -11.52
CA GLY A 420 16.00 10.15 -12.96
C GLY A 420 17.38 10.09 -13.60
N GLN A 421 18.39 9.56 -12.92
CA GLN A 421 19.78 9.47 -13.36
C GLN A 421 20.13 8.13 -14.04
N ASP A 422 19.27 7.13 -13.89
CA ASP A 422 19.36 5.83 -14.57
C ASP A 422 18.02 5.50 -15.22
N ALA A 423 18.04 5.25 -16.55
CA ALA A 423 16.87 4.94 -17.33
C ALA A 423 16.46 3.45 -17.30
N LYS A 424 17.23 2.59 -16.65
CA LYS A 424 17.03 1.13 -16.65
C LYS A 424 16.39 0.62 -15.36
N GLY A 425 16.92 1.06 -14.21
CA GLY A 425 16.53 0.53 -12.91
C GLY A 425 16.93 -0.94 -12.71
N ARG A 426 16.02 -1.77 -12.20
CA ARG A 426 16.25 -3.21 -11.96
C ARG A 426 16.42 -4.00 -13.25
N HIS A 427 17.29 -5.02 -13.18
CA HIS A 427 17.42 -5.99 -14.27
C HIS A 427 16.27 -7.01 -14.29
N GLU A 428 15.83 -7.46 -13.13
CA GLU A 428 14.74 -8.44 -12.98
C GLU A 428 13.91 -8.19 -11.71
N LEU A 429 12.66 -8.61 -11.73
CA LEU A 429 11.74 -8.49 -10.61
C LEU A 429 10.94 -9.77 -10.44
N VAL A 430 10.84 -10.27 -9.19
CA VAL A 430 9.94 -11.37 -8.84
C VAL A 430 8.65 -10.79 -8.27
N GLU A 431 7.54 -11.23 -8.82
CA GLU A 431 6.21 -10.85 -8.40
C GLU A 431 5.43 -12.08 -7.92
N HIS A 432 4.51 -11.89 -6.98
CA HIS A 432 3.64 -12.96 -6.51
C HIS A 432 2.19 -12.51 -6.30
N ASN A 433 1.26 -13.47 -6.39
CA ASN A 433 -0.13 -13.26 -5.99
C ASN A 433 -0.35 -13.66 -4.52
N HIS A 434 -1.61 -13.78 -4.09
CA HIS A 434 -1.95 -14.22 -2.74
C HIS A 434 -1.56 -15.69 -2.44
N GLY A 435 -1.14 -16.45 -3.45
CA GLY A 435 -0.71 -17.85 -3.34
C GLY A 435 0.82 -18.02 -3.37
N LYS A 436 1.25 -19.20 -3.75
CA LYS A 436 2.69 -19.58 -3.87
C LYS A 436 3.26 -19.37 -5.28
N ASN A 437 2.47 -18.81 -6.19
CA ASN A 437 2.87 -18.61 -7.57
C ASN A 437 3.75 -17.37 -7.69
N LEU A 438 4.86 -17.53 -8.41
CA LEU A 438 5.79 -16.45 -8.70
C LEU A 438 5.82 -16.21 -10.22
N ALA A 439 5.78 -14.94 -10.60
CA ALA A 439 6.17 -14.49 -11.93
C ALA A 439 7.59 -13.90 -11.88
N LEU A 440 8.27 -13.90 -13.02
CA LEU A 440 9.55 -13.23 -13.19
C LEU A 440 9.46 -12.26 -14.36
N ARG A 441 9.72 -11.00 -14.10
CA ARG A 441 9.93 -9.95 -15.08
C ARG A 441 11.43 -9.82 -15.33
N ARG A 442 11.86 -9.82 -16.60
CA ARG A 442 13.24 -9.55 -17.01
C ARG A 442 13.27 -8.74 -18.31
N GLY A 443 13.66 -7.49 -18.22
CA GLY A 443 13.51 -6.54 -19.32
C GLY A 443 12.04 -6.45 -19.74
N SER A 444 11.72 -6.58 -21.04
CA SER A 444 10.32 -6.61 -21.52
C SER A 444 9.61 -7.94 -21.34
N LEU A 445 10.34 -9.01 -20.99
CA LEU A 445 9.76 -10.36 -20.90
C LEU A 445 9.22 -10.65 -19.51
N LYS A 446 8.00 -11.18 -19.47
CA LYS A 446 7.33 -11.64 -18.24
C LYS A 446 6.91 -13.10 -18.38
N LEU A 447 7.42 -13.93 -17.46
CA LEU A 447 7.06 -15.34 -17.34
C LEU A 447 6.18 -15.55 -16.12
N LEU A 448 5.01 -16.13 -16.29
CA LEU A 448 4.08 -16.41 -15.19
C LEU A 448 3.40 -17.79 -15.33
N PRO A 449 3.05 -18.44 -14.20
CA PRO A 449 2.29 -19.70 -14.23
C PRO A 449 0.79 -19.41 -14.37
N VAL A 450 0.13 -20.11 -15.28
CA VAL A 450 -1.31 -20.10 -15.49
C VAL A 450 -1.82 -21.53 -15.45
N GLY A 451 -2.52 -21.91 -14.39
CA GLY A 451 -2.86 -23.30 -14.10
C GLY A 451 -1.60 -24.17 -14.02
N ASN A 452 -1.52 -25.20 -14.86
CA ASN A 452 -0.35 -26.11 -14.94
C ASN A 452 0.66 -25.73 -16.04
N LYS A 453 0.48 -24.58 -16.70
CA LYS A 453 1.33 -24.13 -17.80
C LYS A 453 2.09 -22.87 -17.42
N TRP A 454 3.13 -22.58 -18.17
CA TRP A 454 3.85 -21.32 -18.13
C TRP A 454 3.54 -20.52 -19.38
N GLU A 455 3.26 -19.23 -19.19
CA GLU A 455 3.02 -18.28 -20.26
C GLU A 455 4.12 -17.22 -20.23
N LEU A 456 4.59 -16.83 -21.42
CA LEU A 456 5.60 -15.81 -21.63
C LEU A 456 5.03 -14.68 -22.47
N TYR A 457 5.23 -13.45 -22.03
CA TYR A 457 4.75 -12.24 -22.72
C TYR A 457 5.88 -11.23 -22.90
N ASP A 458 5.86 -10.49 -24.00
CA ASP A 458 6.65 -9.27 -24.19
C ASP A 458 5.73 -8.08 -23.85
N VAL A 459 5.76 -7.62 -22.61
CA VAL A 459 4.78 -6.65 -22.08
C VAL A 459 4.97 -5.24 -22.61
N ASP A 460 6.11 -4.93 -23.26
CA ASP A 460 6.31 -3.66 -23.95
C ASP A 460 5.56 -3.64 -25.29
N LYS A 461 5.44 -4.79 -25.98
CA LYS A 461 4.71 -4.94 -27.23
C LYS A 461 3.27 -5.36 -27.05
N ASP A 462 3.00 -6.13 -26.01
CA ASP A 462 1.69 -6.69 -25.64
C ASP A 462 1.36 -6.42 -24.17
N PRO A 463 1.09 -5.17 -23.81
CA PRO A 463 0.79 -4.79 -22.43
C PRO A 463 -0.47 -5.47 -21.86
N ALA A 464 -1.37 -5.91 -22.73
CA ALA A 464 -2.58 -6.64 -22.34
C ALA A 464 -2.35 -8.16 -22.16
N GLU A 465 -1.12 -8.65 -22.42
CA GLU A 465 -0.72 -10.07 -22.25
C GLU A 465 -1.67 -11.05 -22.96
N THR A 466 -1.96 -10.77 -24.23
CA THR A 466 -2.88 -11.53 -25.08
C THR A 466 -2.17 -12.57 -25.95
N GLN A 467 -0.87 -12.38 -26.23
CA GLN A 467 -0.08 -13.20 -27.13
C GLN A 467 0.98 -13.98 -26.35
N ASN A 468 0.65 -15.20 -25.96
CA ASN A 468 1.59 -16.08 -25.26
C ASN A 468 2.64 -16.62 -26.24
N ILE A 469 3.87 -16.12 -26.14
CA ILE A 469 5.02 -16.48 -26.98
C ILE A 469 5.89 -17.62 -26.41
N ALA A 470 5.44 -18.31 -25.37
CA ALA A 470 6.23 -19.36 -24.70
C ALA A 470 6.67 -20.50 -25.63
N ALA A 471 5.81 -20.90 -26.59
CA ALA A 471 6.12 -21.94 -27.55
C ALA A 471 7.21 -21.53 -28.57
N GLU A 472 7.31 -20.25 -28.86
CA GLU A 472 8.29 -19.68 -29.79
C GLU A 472 9.67 -19.47 -29.15
N HIS A 473 9.70 -19.36 -27.79
CA HIS A 473 10.90 -19.06 -27.01
C HIS A 473 11.18 -20.07 -25.87
N PRO A 474 11.23 -21.41 -26.15
CA PRO A 474 11.34 -22.43 -25.09
C PRO A 474 12.61 -22.27 -24.24
N GLN A 475 13.74 -21.86 -24.83
CA GLN A 475 14.99 -21.65 -24.09
C GLN A 475 14.90 -20.49 -23.10
N VAL A 476 14.18 -19.41 -23.45
CA VAL A 476 13.92 -18.29 -22.55
C VAL A 476 13.05 -18.74 -21.38
N VAL A 477 11.98 -19.46 -21.65
CA VAL A 477 11.10 -20.04 -20.63
C VAL A 477 11.89 -20.90 -19.66
N ASP A 478 12.73 -21.82 -20.15
CA ASP A 478 13.53 -22.72 -19.30
C ASP A 478 14.55 -21.95 -18.47
N SER A 479 15.22 -20.94 -19.05
CA SER A 479 16.14 -20.05 -18.33
C SER A 479 15.44 -19.28 -17.20
N MET A 480 14.29 -18.67 -17.48
CA MET A 480 13.53 -17.92 -16.47
C MET A 480 12.97 -18.83 -15.38
N LYS A 481 12.49 -20.04 -15.72
CA LYS A 481 12.07 -21.05 -14.74
C LYS A 481 13.24 -21.50 -13.84
N ALA A 482 14.43 -21.68 -14.42
CA ALA A 482 15.63 -22.01 -13.67
C ALA A 482 15.97 -20.88 -12.69
N ARG A 483 15.88 -19.64 -13.13
CA ARG A 483 16.12 -18.46 -12.29
C ARG A 483 15.12 -18.36 -11.14
N ILE A 484 13.82 -18.58 -11.37
CA ILE A 484 12.82 -18.62 -10.29
C ILE A 484 13.17 -19.70 -9.25
N ARG A 485 13.64 -20.90 -9.70
CA ARG A 485 14.06 -21.96 -8.78
C ARG A 485 15.27 -21.56 -7.95
N GLU A 486 16.26 -20.94 -8.58
CA GLU A 486 17.45 -20.41 -7.90
C GLU A 486 17.06 -19.36 -6.82
N ILE A 487 16.25 -18.36 -7.18
CA ILE A 487 15.78 -17.32 -6.24
C ILE A 487 15.00 -17.92 -5.07
N LYS A 488 14.19 -18.97 -5.32
CA LYS A 488 13.48 -19.69 -4.24
C LYS A 488 14.41 -20.43 -3.28
N GLN A 489 15.56 -20.89 -3.74
CA GLN A 489 16.53 -21.60 -2.91
C GLN A 489 17.42 -20.66 -2.10
N GLN A 490 17.59 -19.43 -2.56
CA GLN A 490 18.30 -18.40 -1.81
C GLN A 490 17.54 -18.05 -0.54
N LYS A 491 18.18 -18.20 0.61
CA LYS A 491 17.59 -17.88 1.91
C LYS A 491 18.22 -16.59 2.44
N PRO A 492 17.41 -15.64 2.94
CA PRO A 492 17.93 -14.58 3.80
C PRO A 492 18.66 -15.21 5.00
N SER A 493 19.68 -14.56 5.48
CA SER A 493 20.44 -15.02 6.64
C SER A 493 19.67 -14.91 7.97
N HIS A 494 18.40 -14.41 7.93
CA HIS A 494 17.55 -14.21 9.11
C HIS A 494 16.09 -14.57 8.86
#